data_1ffb4a7e96bcd3db5f7c20e0b3ba74c9
#
_entry.id   1ffb4a7e96bcd3db5f7c20e0b3ba74c9
#
_cell.length_a   1.000
_cell.length_b   1.000
_cell.length_c   1.000
_cell.angle_alpha   90.00
_cell.angle_beta   90.00
_cell.angle_gamma   90.00
#
_symmetry.space_group_name_H-M   'P 1'
#
loop_
_entity.id
_entity.type
_entity.pdbx_description
1 polymer ?
#
loop_
_entity_poly.entity_id
_entity_poly.type
_entity_poly.pdbx_seq_one_letter_code
_entity_poly.pdbx_strand_id
1 'polypeptide(L)'
;DALDNIQTRKILQDTCRELDIPMVYGAIAGFYGQVSTIFPGDNTLDFVYPKNTQNLQGTEKELGNPSFIPPLIASIQVAETIKILINRGELLRNKILFVDLLQNSFDIIETTK
;
A
#
# COMPACT_ATOMS: atom_id res chain seq x y z
N ASP A 1 3.21 -6.29 -2.97
CA ASP A 1 2.51 -5.67 -4.09
C ASP A 1 3.49 -4.78 -4.85
N ALA A 2 3.61 -5.01 -6.13
CA ALA A 2 4.43 -4.20 -7.03
C ALA A 2 3.66 -3.88 -8.31
N LEU A 3 2.35 -3.79 -8.19
CA LEU A 3 1.44 -3.60 -9.31
C LEU A 3 1.15 -2.11 -9.52
N ASP A 4 0.69 -1.77 -10.69
CA ASP A 4 0.50 -0.38 -11.08
C ASP A 4 -0.94 0.00 -11.43
N ASN A 5 -1.91 -0.90 -11.21
CA ASN A 5 -3.30 -0.54 -11.43
C ASN A 5 -4.20 -1.10 -10.32
N ILE A 6 -5.33 -0.45 -10.15
CA ILE A 6 -6.25 -0.71 -9.04
C ILE A 6 -6.91 -2.08 -9.19
N GLN A 7 -7.30 -2.43 -10.40
CA GLN A 7 -7.99 -3.69 -10.65
C GLN A 7 -7.13 -4.89 -10.30
N THR A 8 -5.86 -4.89 -10.72
CA THR A 8 -4.94 -5.97 -10.44
C THR A 8 -4.62 -6.06 -8.95
N ARG A 9 -4.52 -4.92 -8.27
CA ARG A 9 -4.32 -4.90 -6.82
C ARG A 9 -5.47 -5.54 -6.07
N LYS A 10 -6.70 -5.29 -6.50
CA LYS A 10 -7.88 -5.92 -5.88
C LYS A 10 -7.91 -7.42 -6.11
N ILE A 11 -7.53 -7.87 -7.30
CA ILE A 11 -7.41 -9.30 -7.59
C ILE A 11 -6.37 -9.94 -6.68
N LEU A 12 -5.22 -9.29 -6.50
CA LEU A 12 -4.18 -9.78 -5.61
C LEU A 12 -4.69 -9.86 -4.17
N GLN A 13 -5.39 -8.83 -3.70
CA GLN A 13 -5.96 -8.84 -2.35
C GLN A 13 -6.93 -10.01 -2.15
N ASP A 14 -7.83 -10.21 -3.12
CA ASP A 14 -8.82 -11.29 -3.02
C ASP A 14 -8.15 -12.66 -3.04
N THR A 15 -7.13 -12.83 -3.88
CA THR A 15 -6.37 -14.08 -3.95
C THR A 15 -5.61 -14.34 -2.64
N CYS A 16 -4.98 -13.32 -2.08
CA CYS A 16 -4.31 -13.45 -0.79
C CYS A 16 -5.29 -13.82 0.31
N ARG A 17 -6.50 -13.25 0.28
CA ARG A 17 -7.55 -13.59 1.24
C ARG A 17 -7.95 -15.06 1.12
N GLU A 18 -8.17 -15.54 -0.10
CA GLU A 18 -8.53 -16.94 -0.35
C GLU A 18 -7.45 -17.92 0.12
N LEU A 19 -6.19 -17.55 -0.06
CA LEU A 19 -5.06 -18.38 0.31
C LEU A 19 -4.59 -18.19 1.74
N ASP A 20 -5.24 -17.30 2.48
CA ASP A 20 -4.91 -16.97 3.88
C ASP A 20 -3.47 -16.45 4.01
N ILE A 21 -3.08 -15.56 3.13
CA ILE A 21 -1.73 -14.98 3.06
C ILE A 21 -1.81 -13.47 3.27
N PRO A 22 -1.00 -12.90 4.17
CA PRO A 22 -0.93 -11.44 4.28
C PRO A 22 -0.30 -10.82 3.04
N MET A 23 -0.70 -9.58 2.75
CA MET A 23 -0.23 -8.82 1.61
C MET A 23 0.38 -7.52 2.08
N VAL A 24 1.54 -7.16 1.58
CA VAL A 24 2.13 -5.85 1.87
C VAL A 24 1.89 -4.95 0.66
N TYR A 25 1.05 -3.95 0.86
CA TYR A 25 0.62 -3.02 -0.17
C TYR A 25 1.58 -1.83 -0.24
N GLY A 26 1.93 -1.43 -1.44
CA GLY A 26 2.70 -0.22 -1.69
C GLY A 26 2.26 0.44 -2.98
N ALA A 27 2.18 1.77 -2.99
CA ALA A 27 1.81 2.54 -4.16
C ALA A 27 2.58 3.85 -4.18
N ILE A 28 2.83 4.35 -5.38
CA ILE A 28 3.58 5.60 -5.58
C ILE A 28 2.85 6.48 -6.57
N ALA A 29 3.04 7.81 -6.42
CA ALA A 29 2.57 8.79 -7.40
C ALA A 29 3.36 10.07 -7.17
N GLY A 30 4.24 10.43 -8.14
CA GLY A 30 5.08 11.63 -8.00
C GLY A 30 5.98 11.54 -6.77
N PHE A 31 5.89 12.56 -5.90
CA PHE A 31 6.66 12.62 -4.65
C PHE A 31 5.97 11.87 -3.50
N TYR A 32 4.89 11.14 -3.78
CA TYR A 32 4.06 10.53 -2.76
C TYR A 32 4.16 9.02 -2.80
N GLY A 33 3.97 8.39 -1.65
CA GLY A 33 3.88 6.95 -1.56
C GLY A 33 3.00 6.52 -0.40
N GLN A 34 2.52 5.29 -0.49
CA GLN A 34 1.68 4.69 0.56
C GLN A 34 2.15 3.28 0.82
N VAL A 35 2.09 2.86 2.08
CA VAL A 35 2.36 1.47 2.47
C VAL A 35 1.34 1.04 3.50
N SER A 36 0.88 -0.19 3.37
CA SER A 36 0.00 -0.82 4.37
C SER A 36 0.25 -2.32 4.39
N THR A 37 0.02 -2.93 5.54
CA THR A 37 0.07 -4.39 5.69
C THR A 37 -1.36 -4.89 5.84
N ILE A 38 -1.78 -5.77 4.93
CA ILE A 38 -3.17 -6.20 4.82
C ILE A 38 -3.23 -7.69 5.12
N PHE A 39 -3.93 -8.06 6.20
CA PHE A 39 -4.18 -9.45 6.54
C PHE A 39 -5.51 -9.90 5.92
N PRO A 40 -5.69 -11.22 5.73
CA PRO A 40 -6.97 -11.73 5.24
C PRO A 40 -8.12 -11.23 6.10
N GLY A 41 -9.13 -10.65 5.47
CA GLY A 41 -10.28 -10.05 6.15
C GLY A 41 -10.18 -8.55 6.42
N ASP A 42 -9.01 -7.97 6.29
CA ASP A 42 -8.87 -6.51 6.41
C ASP A 42 -9.44 -5.83 5.15
N ASN A 43 -10.05 -4.66 5.31
CA ASN A 43 -10.72 -3.94 4.23
C ASN A 43 -9.93 -2.71 3.77
N THR A 44 -8.62 -2.72 3.94
CA THR A 44 -7.79 -1.55 3.69
C THR A 44 -7.87 -1.06 2.25
N LEU A 45 -7.79 -1.96 1.27
CA LEU A 45 -7.87 -1.53 -0.14
C LEU A 45 -9.25 -1.01 -0.51
N ASP A 46 -10.30 -1.50 0.12
CA ASP A 46 -11.64 -0.97 -0.11
C ASP A 46 -11.78 0.45 0.44
N PHE A 47 -11.03 0.78 1.50
CA PHE A 47 -10.96 2.13 2.02
C PHE A 47 -10.21 3.05 1.06
N VAL A 48 -9.06 2.59 0.53
CA VAL A 48 -8.22 3.38 -0.39
C VAL A 48 -8.90 3.52 -1.75
N TYR A 49 -9.49 2.44 -2.25
CA TYR A 49 -10.11 2.37 -3.57
C TYR A 49 -11.56 1.94 -3.42
N PRO A 50 -12.50 2.87 -3.19
CA PRO A 50 -13.91 2.52 -3.07
C PRO A 50 -14.43 1.81 -4.30
N LYS A 51 -15.51 1.04 -4.13
CA LYS A 51 -16.05 0.17 -5.18
C LYS A 51 -16.41 0.90 -6.47
N ASN A 52 -16.72 2.19 -6.40
CA ASN A 52 -17.15 2.97 -7.55
C ASN A 52 -15.96 3.60 -8.32
N THR A 53 -14.73 3.27 -7.93
CA THR A 53 -13.56 3.81 -8.63
C THR A 53 -13.48 3.22 -10.03
N GLN A 54 -13.55 4.08 -11.03
CA GLN A 54 -13.50 3.70 -12.44
C GLN A 54 -12.11 3.85 -13.04
N ASN A 55 -11.27 4.65 -12.43
CA ASN A 55 -9.92 4.90 -12.94
C ASN A 55 -9.00 3.74 -12.58
N LEU A 56 -8.57 2.99 -13.58
CA LEU A 56 -7.75 1.80 -13.39
C LEU A 56 -6.25 2.07 -13.45
N GLN A 57 -5.85 3.29 -13.74
CA GLN A 57 -4.44 3.57 -14.01
C GLN A 57 -3.73 4.30 -12.89
N GLY A 58 -4.45 4.93 -11.98
CA GLY A 58 -3.85 5.62 -10.87
C GLY A 58 -3.20 6.95 -11.25
N THR A 59 -2.83 7.71 -10.24
CA THR A 59 -2.29 9.06 -10.39
C THR A 59 -0.85 9.08 -10.87
N GLU A 60 -0.11 7.99 -10.72
CA GLU A 60 1.29 7.94 -11.13
C GLU A 60 1.49 8.20 -12.61
N LYS A 61 0.47 7.95 -13.44
CA LYS A 61 0.56 8.24 -14.88
C LYS A 61 0.62 9.74 -15.16
N GLU A 62 -0.05 10.54 -14.33
CA GLU A 62 -0.03 11.98 -14.50
C GLU A 62 1.19 12.61 -13.84
N LEU A 63 1.59 12.11 -12.67
CA LEU A 63 2.65 12.71 -11.87
C LEU A 63 4.03 12.15 -12.18
N GLY A 64 4.08 11.02 -12.89
CA GLY A 64 5.34 10.35 -13.19
C GLY A 64 5.85 9.56 -12.00
N ASN A 65 7.06 8.99 -12.16
CA ASN A 65 7.67 8.13 -11.17
C ASN A 65 9.11 8.56 -10.92
N PRO A 66 9.34 9.57 -10.06
CA PRO A 66 10.70 9.97 -9.71
C PRO A 66 11.48 8.78 -9.11
N SER A 67 12.75 8.69 -9.45
CA SER A 67 13.57 7.51 -9.13
C SER A 67 13.76 7.26 -7.63
N PHE A 68 13.55 8.27 -6.79
CA PHE A 68 13.80 8.15 -5.35
C PHE A 68 12.61 7.59 -4.58
N ILE A 69 11.40 7.66 -5.11
CA ILE A 69 10.20 7.19 -4.41
C ILE A 69 10.08 5.67 -4.39
N PRO A 70 10.22 4.94 -5.52
CA PRO A 70 10.08 3.48 -5.47
C PRO A 70 11.03 2.79 -4.49
N PRO A 71 12.33 3.14 -4.42
CA PRO A 71 13.22 2.50 -3.44
C PRO A 71 12.80 2.75 -2.00
N LEU A 72 12.34 3.94 -1.68
CA LEU A 72 11.88 4.25 -0.33
C LEU A 72 10.68 3.40 0.06
N ILE A 73 9.67 3.37 -0.80
CA ILE A 73 8.44 2.63 -0.53
C ILE A 73 8.73 1.12 -0.49
N ALA A 74 9.53 0.62 -1.41
CA ALA A 74 9.92 -0.80 -1.42
C ALA A 74 10.67 -1.18 -0.14
N SER A 75 11.53 -0.32 0.37
CA SER A 75 12.26 -0.58 1.61
C SER A 75 11.32 -0.69 2.80
N ILE A 76 10.31 0.16 2.87
CA ILE A 76 9.30 0.09 3.93
C ILE A 76 8.47 -1.20 3.80
N GLN A 77 8.10 -1.58 2.57
CA GLN A 77 7.39 -2.84 2.33
C GLN A 77 8.20 -4.05 2.78
N VAL A 78 9.49 -4.07 2.50
CA VAL A 78 10.38 -5.15 2.94
C VAL A 78 10.46 -5.19 4.46
N ALA A 79 10.56 -4.04 5.11
CA ALA A 79 10.58 -3.97 6.57
C ALA A 79 9.29 -4.55 7.17
N GLU A 80 8.13 -4.22 6.60
CA GLU A 80 6.86 -4.79 7.04
C GLU A 80 6.83 -6.30 6.86
N THR A 81 7.32 -6.79 5.72
CA THR A 81 7.39 -8.23 5.43
C THR A 81 8.27 -8.96 6.46
N ILE A 82 9.43 -8.41 6.75
CA ILE A 82 10.34 -9.01 7.74
C ILE A 82 9.68 -9.04 9.12
N LYS A 83 9.02 -7.95 9.51
CA LYS A 83 8.33 -7.90 10.81
C LYS A 83 7.24 -8.97 10.92
N ILE A 84 6.50 -9.23 9.84
CA ILE A 84 5.53 -10.34 9.83
C ILE A 84 6.23 -11.67 10.08
N LEU A 85 7.32 -11.92 9.36
CA LEU A 85 8.01 -13.21 9.40
C LEU A 85 8.67 -13.48 10.75
N ILE A 86 9.20 -12.46 11.40
CA ILE A 86 9.87 -12.62 12.71
C ILE A 86 8.96 -12.29 13.89
N ASN A 87 7.73 -11.89 13.63
CA ASN A 87 6.73 -11.57 14.64
C ASN A 87 7.22 -10.50 15.62
N ARG A 88 7.74 -9.39 15.11
CA ARG A 88 8.27 -8.28 15.91
C ARG A 88 7.82 -6.94 15.37
N GLY A 89 7.68 -5.98 16.29
CA GLY A 89 7.42 -4.59 15.94
C GLY A 89 5.94 -4.31 15.67
N GLU A 90 5.67 -3.08 15.31
CA GLU A 90 4.32 -2.62 14.98
C GLU A 90 4.10 -2.69 13.49
N LEU A 91 3.01 -3.33 13.07
CA LEU A 91 2.65 -3.44 11.66
C LEU A 91 1.71 -2.30 11.26
N LEU A 92 1.77 -1.94 9.98
CA LEU A 92 0.84 -0.98 9.38
C LEU A 92 -0.49 -1.66 9.02
N ARG A 93 -1.04 -2.41 9.96
CA ARG A 93 -2.29 -3.14 9.78
C ARG A 93 -3.47 -2.23 10.13
N ASN A 94 -4.46 -2.15 9.23
CA ASN A 94 -5.59 -1.22 9.34
C ASN A 94 -5.11 0.22 9.43
N LYS A 95 -3.97 0.49 8.83
CA LYS A 95 -3.33 1.80 8.79
C LYS A 95 -2.66 1.96 7.44
N ILE A 96 -2.50 3.20 7.02
CA ILE A 96 -1.72 3.52 5.83
C ILE A 96 -0.65 4.52 6.24
N LEU A 97 0.61 4.18 5.97
CA LEU A 97 1.68 5.17 6.06
C LEU A 97 1.67 5.97 4.76
N PHE A 98 1.44 7.26 4.88
CA PHE A 98 1.47 8.18 3.74
C PHE A 98 2.77 8.97 3.78
N VAL A 99 3.55 8.86 2.71
CA VAL A 99 4.83 9.55 2.58
C VAL A 99 4.68 10.67 1.56
N ASP A 100 5.07 11.87 1.95
CA ASP A 100 5.07 13.05 1.09
C ASP A 100 6.47 13.66 1.14
N LEU A 101 7.30 13.36 0.14
CA LEU A 101 8.66 13.87 0.10
C LEU A 101 8.73 15.31 -0.39
N LEU A 102 7.64 15.84 -0.94
CA LEU A 102 7.59 17.26 -1.30
C LEU A 102 7.55 18.13 -0.04
N GLN A 103 6.84 17.67 1.00
CA GLN A 103 6.71 18.37 2.27
C GLN A 103 7.55 17.74 3.38
N ASN A 104 8.25 16.63 3.10
CA ASN A 104 9.01 15.85 4.08
C ASN A 104 8.14 15.38 5.25
N SER A 105 6.92 14.93 4.95
CA SER A 105 6.01 14.44 5.98
C SER A 105 5.74 12.95 5.85
N PHE A 106 5.61 12.28 6.99
CA PHE A 106 5.30 10.87 7.12
C PHE A 106 4.13 10.76 8.09
N ASP A 107 2.95 10.42 7.59
CA ASP A 107 1.74 10.38 8.38
C ASP A 107 1.11 9.00 8.38
N ILE A 108 0.57 8.58 9.51
CA ILE A 108 -0.16 7.32 9.62
C ILE A 108 -1.65 7.63 9.69
N ILE A 109 -2.40 7.05 8.77
CA ILE A 109 -3.85 7.22 8.67
C ILE A 109 -4.52 5.90 9.02
N GLU A 110 -5.45 5.91 9.97
CA GLU A 110 -6.20 4.71 10.32
C GLU A 110 -7.33 4.49 9.31
N THR A 111 -7.51 3.23 8.89
CA THR A 111 -8.51 2.85 7.90
C THR A 111 -9.72 2.16 8.50
N THR A 112 -9.73 1.94 9.79
CA THR A 112 -10.87 1.37 10.52
C THR A 112 -11.52 2.43 11.39
N LYS A 113 -12.81 2.28 11.58
CA LYS A 113 -13.57 3.18 12.43
C LYS A 113 -13.51 2.72 13.89
#